data_1242eca05b92034833b59abbbaf8d5e8
#
_entry.id   1242eca05b92034833b59abbbaf8d5e8
#
_cell.length_a   1.000
_cell.length_b   1.000
_cell.length_c   1.000
_cell.angle_alpha   90.00
_cell.angle_beta   90.00
_cell.angle_gamma   90.00
#
_symmetry.space_group_name_H-M   'P 1'
#
loop_
_entity.id
_entity.type
_entity.pdbx_description
1 polymer ?
#
loop_
_entity_poly.entity_id
_entity_poly.type
_entity_poly.pdbx_seq_one_letter_code
_entity_poly.pdbx_strand_id
1 'polypeptide(L)'
;MEIILKKFFDEKLFKDWDFIEKKNDLLIFQSYQWNFNWCKLNKIEENIRILIIYDKENPIFIFPLFVDRIFSFKVIRWIGYDLSDYNGPIVGDYLKADQINLQEIWGKVFDILKSESDLIFLDKMIDEENYLCNPFLKYMKCQNYDITYGINFSNWEETKKEKNKSFQKIRWSKRKLSNLEKLTFFENIQDVKKEE
;
A
#
# COMPACT_ATOMS: atom_id res chain seq x y z
N MET A 1 -18.53 -15.91 -2.45
CA MET A 1 -17.70 -14.69 -2.29
C MET A 1 -18.47 -13.48 -2.76
N GLU A 2 -18.44 -12.41 -1.99
CA GLU A 2 -19.07 -11.13 -2.28
C GLU A 2 -17.99 -10.09 -2.57
N ILE A 3 -18.24 -9.21 -3.56
CA ILE A 3 -17.36 -8.08 -3.88
C ILE A 3 -18.17 -6.79 -3.74
N ILE A 4 -17.71 -5.89 -2.89
CA ILE A 4 -18.38 -4.62 -2.62
C ILE A 4 -17.50 -3.47 -3.08
N LEU A 5 -18.05 -2.57 -3.91
CA LEU A 5 -17.41 -1.32 -4.29
C LEU A 5 -17.83 -0.20 -3.33
N LYS A 6 -16.87 0.36 -2.59
CA LYS A 6 -17.04 1.55 -1.73
C LYS A 6 -16.60 2.80 -2.47
N LYS A 7 -17.42 3.84 -2.41
CA LYS A 7 -17.17 5.17 -3.01
C LYS A 7 -16.97 6.28 -1.97
N PHE A 8 -16.91 5.92 -0.70
CA PHE A 8 -16.63 6.81 0.43
C PHE A 8 -16.04 6.02 1.61
N PHE A 9 -15.33 6.71 2.46
CA PHE A 9 -14.85 6.17 3.72
C PHE A 9 -15.98 6.17 4.75
N ASP A 10 -16.30 5.01 5.28
CA ASP A 10 -17.29 4.83 6.34
C ASP A 10 -16.74 3.97 7.49
N GLU A 11 -17.51 3.88 8.58
CA GLU A 11 -17.12 3.10 9.75
C GLU A 11 -16.97 1.59 9.43
N LYS A 12 -17.79 1.07 8.52
CA LYS A 12 -17.69 -0.33 8.10
C LYS A 12 -16.37 -0.58 7.36
N LEU A 13 -16.02 0.28 6.40
CA LEU A 13 -14.74 0.19 5.69
C LEU A 13 -13.55 0.24 6.65
N PHE A 14 -13.60 1.15 7.64
CA PHE A 14 -12.57 1.22 8.67
C PHE A 14 -12.45 -0.11 9.45
N LYS A 15 -13.57 -0.69 9.90
CA LYS A 15 -13.58 -1.96 10.63
C LYS A 15 -13.06 -3.13 9.80
N ASP A 16 -13.43 -3.20 8.54
CA ASP A 16 -12.98 -4.25 7.61
C ASP A 16 -11.47 -4.14 7.35
N TRP A 17 -10.97 -2.92 7.20
CA TRP A 17 -9.53 -2.66 7.00
C TRP A 17 -8.72 -2.97 8.26
N ASP A 18 -9.14 -2.46 9.41
CA ASP A 18 -8.55 -2.71 10.73
C ASP A 18 -8.51 -4.22 11.06
N PHE A 19 -9.55 -4.97 10.65
CA PHE A 19 -9.58 -6.43 10.81
C PHE A 19 -8.44 -7.13 10.08
N ILE A 20 -8.13 -6.71 8.84
CA ILE A 20 -7.00 -7.26 8.08
C ILE A 20 -5.69 -6.73 8.65
N GLU A 21 -5.60 -5.43 8.94
CA GLU A 21 -4.40 -4.75 9.41
C GLU A 21 -3.88 -5.33 10.74
N LYS A 22 -4.76 -5.66 11.68
CA LYS A 22 -4.40 -6.28 12.96
C LYS A 22 -3.87 -7.71 12.87
N LYS A 23 -4.16 -8.39 11.79
CA LYS A 23 -3.81 -9.80 11.60
C LYS A 23 -2.58 -10.02 10.73
N ASN A 24 -2.13 -8.96 10.06
CA ASN A 24 -1.06 -9.06 9.06
C ASN A 24 -0.06 -7.92 9.26
N ASP A 25 1.21 -8.19 9.01
CA ASP A 25 2.26 -7.19 8.97
C ASP A 25 2.17 -6.42 7.64
N LEU A 26 1.36 -5.36 7.61
CA LEU A 26 1.19 -4.52 6.43
C LEU A 26 2.29 -3.47 6.33
N LEU A 27 2.63 -3.08 5.10
CA LEU A 27 3.43 -1.89 4.87
C LEU A 27 2.62 -0.63 5.23
N ILE A 28 3.33 0.43 5.60
CA ILE A 28 2.72 1.71 5.95
C ILE A 28 1.77 2.22 4.84
N PHE A 29 2.15 2.04 3.57
CA PHE A 29 1.36 2.45 2.41
C PHE A 29 0.06 1.67 2.23
N GLN A 30 -0.06 0.51 2.91
CA GLN A 30 -1.26 -0.32 2.91
C GLN A 30 -2.17 -0.05 4.11
N SER A 31 -1.74 0.79 5.08
CA SER A 31 -2.55 1.11 6.24
C SER A 31 -3.78 1.95 5.86
N TYR A 32 -4.87 1.77 6.63
CA TYR A 32 -6.06 2.62 6.50
C TYR A 32 -5.70 4.10 6.66
N GLN A 33 -4.89 4.40 7.68
CA GLN A 33 -4.52 5.77 8.02
C GLN A 33 -3.77 6.48 6.89
N TRP A 34 -2.85 5.79 6.21
CA TRP A 34 -2.15 6.32 5.05
C TRP A 34 -3.13 6.65 3.92
N ASN A 35 -3.94 5.68 3.53
CA ASN A 35 -4.86 5.81 2.40
C ASN A 35 -5.93 6.88 2.64
N PHE A 36 -6.51 6.92 3.85
CA PHE A 36 -7.48 7.93 4.25
C PHE A 36 -6.89 9.35 4.24
N ASN A 37 -5.75 9.54 4.89
CA ASN A 37 -5.11 10.84 4.97
C ASN A 37 -4.64 11.34 3.61
N TRP A 38 -4.11 10.46 2.76
CA TRP A 38 -3.71 10.82 1.42
C TRP A 38 -4.91 11.32 0.59
N CYS A 39 -6.04 10.62 0.63
CA CYS A 39 -7.26 11.06 -0.03
C CYS A 39 -7.76 12.42 0.49
N LYS A 40 -7.77 12.59 1.81
CA LYS A 40 -8.21 13.82 2.46
C LYS A 40 -7.33 15.02 2.10
N LEU A 41 -6.00 14.86 2.13
CA LEU A 41 -5.05 15.92 1.78
C LEU A 41 -5.15 16.33 0.32
N ASN A 42 -5.40 15.37 -0.57
CA ASN A 42 -5.57 15.63 -2.00
C ASN A 42 -7.01 15.99 -2.39
N LYS A 43 -7.96 16.01 -1.44
CA LYS A 43 -9.39 16.37 -1.67
C LYS A 43 -10.04 15.50 -2.73
N ILE A 44 -9.79 14.21 -2.70
CA ILE A 44 -10.29 13.23 -3.68
C ILE A 44 -11.20 12.17 -3.07
N GLU A 45 -11.78 12.42 -1.91
CA GLU A 45 -12.62 11.45 -1.19
C GLU A 45 -13.82 10.99 -2.02
N GLU A 46 -14.32 11.84 -2.94
CA GLU A 46 -15.41 11.48 -3.85
C GLU A 46 -14.98 10.58 -5.01
N ASN A 47 -13.67 10.51 -5.26
CA ASN A 47 -13.12 9.76 -6.39
C ASN A 47 -12.67 8.33 -6.01
N ILE A 48 -12.77 7.94 -4.74
CA ILE A 48 -12.33 6.62 -4.31
C ILE A 48 -13.17 5.51 -4.92
N ARG A 49 -12.52 4.36 -5.16
CA ARG A 49 -13.09 3.13 -5.68
C ARG A 49 -12.46 1.96 -4.95
N ILE A 50 -12.82 1.82 -3.68
CA ILE A 50 -12.26 0.77 -2.84
C ILE A 50 -13.09 -0.50 -3.01
N LEU A 51 -12.47 -1.56 -3.49
CA LEU A 51 -13.09 -2.87 -3.61
C LEU A 51 -12.73 -3.71 -2.40
N ILE A 52 -13.74 -4.28 -1.75
CA ILE A 52 -13.58 -5.22 -0.65
C ILE A 52 -14.12 -6.57 -1.10
N ILE A 53 -13.34 -7.61 -0.92
CA ILE A 53 -13.74 -8.99 -1.22
C ILE A 53 -13.91 -9.73 0.09
N TYR A 54 -15.07 -10.35 0.25
CA TYR A 54 -15.43 -11.12 1.44
C TYR A 54 -15.53 -12.61 1.13
N ASP A 55 -15.02 -13.41 2.05
CA ASP A 55 -15.43 -14.78 2.23
C ASP A 55 -16.42 -14.83 3.40
N LYS A 56 -17.71 -15.10 3.07
CA LYS A 56 -18.83 -14.96 4.03
C LYS A 56 -18.88 -13.52 4.58
N GLU A 57 -18.57 -13.33 5.85
CA GLU A 57 -18.55 -12.02 6.50
C GLU A 57 -17.14 -11.45 6.72
N ASN A 58 -16.10 -12.22 6.40
CA ASN A 58 -14.72 -11.83 6.63
C ASN A 58 -14.12 -11.15 5.41
N PRO A 59 -13.58 -9.93 5.52
CA PRO A 59 -12.82 -9.31 4.45
C PRO A 59 -11.51 -10.07 4.23
N ILE A 60 -11.24 -10.45 2.99
CA ILE A 60 -10.03 -11.19 2.60
C ILE A 60 -9.12 -10.43 1.67
N PHE A 61 -9.66 -9.45 0.92
CA PHE A 61 -8.86 -8.52 0.11
C PHE A 61 -9.49 -7.14 0.11
N ILE A 62 -8.64 -6.10 0.12
CA ILE A 62 -9.03 -4.72 -0.11
C ILE A 62 -8.16 -4.15 -1.22
N PHE A 63 -8.78 -3.56 -2.25
CA PHE A 63 -8.11 -2.83 -3.32
C PHE A 63 -8.31 -1.34 -3.09
N PRO A 64 -7.33 -0.61 -2.55
CA PRO A 64 -7.41 0.82 -2.29
C PRO A 64 -7.18 1.61 -3.58
N LEU A 65 -8.24 1.87 -4.31
CA LEU A 65 -8.19 2.50 -5.63
C LEU A 65 -8.94 3.83 -5.64
N PHE A 66 -8.61 4.68 -6.59
CA PHE A 66 -9.36 5.90 -6.91
C PHE A 66 -9.37 6.14 -8.41
N VAL A 67 -10.31 6.99 -8.85
CA VAL A 67 -10.36 7.47 -10.24
C VAL A 67 -9.65 8.79 -10.33
N ASP A 68 -8.53 8.80 -11.04
CA ASP A 68 -7.83 10.00 -11.49
C ASP A 68 -8.43 10.51 -12.82
N ARG A 69 -8.30 11.79 -13.08
CA ARG A 69 -8.67 12.39 -14.38
C ARG A 69 -7.43 12.94 -15.05
N ILE A 70 -7.04 12.28 -16.14
CA ILE A 70 -5.93 12.72 -16.99
C ILE A 70 -6.53 13.17 -18.31
N PHE A 71 -6.55 14.48 -18.54
CA PHE A 71 -7.32 15.11 -19.63
C PHE A 71 -8.81 14.72 -19.58
N SER A 72 -9.32 14.05 -20.60
CA SER A 72 -10.70 13.55 -20.66
C SER A 72 -10.89 12.12 -20.15
N PHE A 73 -9.79 11.41 -19.86
CA PHE A 73 -9.84 10.01 -19.46
C PHE A 73 -9.98 9.83 -17.96
N LYS A 74 -10.81 8.87 -17.57
CA LYS A 74 -10.88 8.34 -16.20
C LYS A 74 -9.88 7.21 -16.08
N VAL A 75 -8.92 7.34 -15.17
CA VAL A 75 -7.85 6.36 -14.96
C VAL A 75 -7.95 5.80 -13.55
N ILE A 76 -8.13 4.50 -13.40
CA ILE A 76 -8.02 3.84 -12.10
C ILE A 76 -6.54 3.74 -11.70
N ARG A 77 -6.25 4.18 -10.46
CA ARG A 77 -4.93 4.11 -9.84
C ARG A 77 -5.01 3.64 -8.40
N TRP A 78 -3.89 3.21 -7.86
CA TRP A 78 -3.76 3.02 -6.41
C TRP A 78 -3.85 4.36 -5.67
N ILE A 79 -4.51 4.38 -4.51
CA ILE A 79 -4.42 5.52 -3.59
C ILE A 79 -2.96 5.67 -3.16
N GLY A 80 -2.44 6.89 -3.19
CA GLY A 80 -1.04 7.17 -2.86
C GLY A 80 -0.03 6.92 -3.98
N TYR A 81 -0.45 6.65 -5.20
CA TYR A 81 0.38 6.24 -6.35
C TYR A 81 1.67 7.05 -6.54
N ASP A 82 1.65 8.34 -6.22
CA ASP A 82 2.76 9.28 -6.40
C ASP A 82 3.77 9.24 -5.24
N LEU A 83 3.28 9.04 -4.00
CA LEU A 83 4.09 9.08 -2.78
C LEU A 83 4.40 7.68 -2.20
N SER A 84 3.63 6.66 -2.56
CA SER A 84 3.86 5.30 -2.10
C SER A 84 5.01 4.67 -2.89
N ASP A 85 5.96 4.05 -2.20
CA ASP A 85 7.01 3.25 -2.84
C ASP A 85 6.48 1.90 -3.32
N TYR A 86 5.47 1.37 -2.64
CA TYR A 86 4.84 0.08 -2.93
C TYR A 86 3.34 0.21 -2.90
N ASN A 87 2.69 -0.40 -3.88
CA ASN A 87 1.25 -0.45 -4.02
C ASN A 87 0.78 -1.90 -4.20
N GLY A 88 -0.50 -2.13 -3.95
CA GLY A 88 -1.11 -3.43 -4.16
C GLY A 88 -2.38 -3.62 -3.35
N PRO A 89 -3.05 -4.75 -3.54
CA PRO A 89 -4.16 -5.11 -2.68
C PRO A 89 -3.67 -5.39 -1.27
N ILE A 90 -4.49 -5.07 -0.30
CA ILE A 90 -4.30 -5.45 1.09
C ILE A 90 -4.82 -6.87 1.21
N VAL A 91 -3.94 -7.76 1.65
CA VAL A 91 -4.19 -9.20 1.64
C VAL A 91 -4.48 -9.67 3.05
N GLY A 92 -5.69 -10.19 3.26
CA GLY A 92 -6.09 -10.86 4.48
C GLY A 92 -5.79 -12.37 4.45
N ASP A 93 -6.37 -13.09 5.39
CA ASP A 93 -6.15 -14.52 5.55
C ASP A 93 -6.98 -15.36 4.54
N TYR A 94 -6.67 -15.16 3.26
CA TYR A 94 -7.41 -15.83 2.17
C TYR A 94 -7.06 -17.32 2.04
N LEU A 95 -5.92 -17.79 2.57
CA LEU A 95 -5.51 -19.18 2.49
C LEU A 95 -6.40 -20.10 3.33
N LYS A 96 -7.11 -19.54 4.31
CA LYS A 96 -8.08 -20.27 5.14
C LYS A 96 -9.49 -20.28 4.56
N ALA A 97 -9.75 -19.51 3.50
CA ALA A 97 -11.06 -19.47 2.89
C ALA A 97 -11.29 -20.70 2.00
N ASP A 98 -12.50 -21.26 2.06
CA ASP A 98 -12.87 -22.43 1.30
C ASP A 98 -12.90 -22.14 -0.20
N GLN A 99 -12.12 -22.86 -1.01
CA GLN A 99 -12.18 -22.88 -2.48
C GLN A 99 -12.00 -21.52 -3.17
N ILE A 100 -10.96 -20.77 -2.82
CA ILE A 100 -10.69 -19.48 -3.49
C ILE A 100 -10.18 -19.70 -4.92
N ASN A 101 -10.93 -19.18 -5.88
CA ASN A 101 -10.50 -19.04 -7.27
C ASN A 101 -10.04 -17.58 -7.52
N LEU A 102 -8.75 -17.32 -7.35
CA LEU A 102 -8.16 -15.99 -7.54
C LEU A 102 -8.34 -15.44 -8.97
N GLN A 103 -8.34 -16.31 -9.98
CA GLN A 103 -8.56 -15.90 -11.37
C GLN A 103 -10.01 -15.41 -11.59
N GLU A 104 -10.98 -16.08 -11.02
CA GLU A 104 -12.37 -15.66 -11.08
C GLU A 104 -12.60 -14.33 -10.33
N ILE A 105 -11.98 -14.21 -9.15
CA ILE A 105 -12.05 -12.97 -8.37
C ILE A 105 -11.47 -11.82 -9.18
N TRP A 106 -10.27 -12.00 -9.76
CA TRP A 106 -9.64 -10.97 -10.57
C TRP A 106 -10.49 -10.60 -11.78
N GLY A 107 -11.10 -11.56 -12.44
CA GLY A 107 -12.04 -11.30 -13.54
C GLY A 107 -13.17 -10.37 -13.13
N LYS A 108 -13.84 -10.66 -12.01
CA LYS A 108 -14.92 -9.82 -11.47
C LYS A 108 -14.43 -8.43 -11.05
N VAL A 109 -13.28 -8.35 -10.38
CA VAL A 109 -12.64 -7.07 -10.02
C VAL A 109 -12.38 -6.25 -11.28
N PHE A 110 -11.76 -6.85 -12.29
CA PHE A 110 -11.43 -6.19 -13.54
C PHE A 110 -12.68 -5.67 -14.27
N ASP A 111 -13.77 -6.43 -14.30
CA ASP A 111 -15.04 -6.00 -14.91
C ASP A 111 -15.64 -4.79 -14.19
N ILE A 112 -15.57 -4.77 -12.85
CA ILE A 112 -16.02 -3.61 -12.07
C ILE A 112 -15.14 -2.39 -12.40
N LEU A 113 -13.80 -2.56 -12.42
CA LEU A 113 -12.88 -1.45 -12.71
C LEU A 113 -13.08 -0.88 -14.12
N LYS A 114 -13.34 -1.73 -15.11
CA LYS A 114 -13.68 -1.31 -16.49
C LYS A 114 -14.97 -0.52 -16.57
N SER A 115 -15.94 -0.79 -15.71
CA SER A 115 -17.19 -0.02 -15.69
C SER A 115 -17.04 1.38 -15.08
N GLU A 116 -16.01 1.59 -14.25
CA GLU A 116 -15.75 2.86 -13.54
C GLU A 116 -14.73 3.76 -14.27
N SER A 117 -14.00 3.24 -15.28
CA SER A 117 -12.86 3.95 -15.90
C SER A 117 -12.63 3.61 -17.36
N ASP A 118 -11.92 4.50 -18.06
CA ASP A 118 -11.47 4.31 -19.44
C ASP A 118 -10.14 3.54 -19.48
N LEU A 119 -9.30 3.72 -18.44
CA LEU A 119 -8.00 3.07 -18.32
C LEU A 119 -7.79 2.56 -16.88
N ILE A 120 -7.03 1.48 -16.77
CA ILE A 120 -6.58 0.90 -15.50
C ILE A 120 -5.05 0.92 -15.51
N PHE A 121 -4.45 1.70 -14.59
CA PHE A 121 -3.00 1.83 -14.47
C PHE A 121 -2.58 1.55 -13.02
N LEU A 122 -2.13 0.34 -12.78
CA LEU A 122 -1.73 -0.16 -11.46
C LEU A 122 -0.22 -0.43 -11.48
N ASP A 123 0.54 0.40 -10.83
CA ASP A 123 2.00 0.36 -10.79
C ASP A 123 2.57 0.05 -9.40
N LYS A 124 3.89 -0.08 -9.32
CA LYS A 124 4.65 -0.29 -8.07
C LYS A 124 4.20 -1.51 -7.26
N MET A 125 3.69 -2.54 -7.91
CA MET A 125 3.29 -3.79 -7.27
C MET A 125 4.51 -4.69 -7.05
N ILE A 126 4.62 -5.24 -5.85
CA ILE A 126 5.74 -6.12 -5.48
C ILE A 126 5.45 -7.54 -5.97
N ASP A 127 6.45 -8.15 -6.61
CA ASP A 127 6.46 -9.54 -7.08
C ASP A 127 7.45 -10.40 -6.27
N GLU A 128 7.36 -10.35 -4.93
CA GLU A 128 8.19 -11.19 -4.07
C GLU A 128 7.33 -12.17 -3.26
N GLU A 129 7.75 -13.44 -3.25
CA GLU A 129 7.03 -14.53 -2.57
C GLU A 129 6.98 -14.39 -1.04
N ASN A 130 7.85 -13.57 -0.43
CA ASN A 130 8.08 -13.59 1.02
C ASN A 130 7.43 -12.45 1.81
N TYR A 131 7.03 -11.34 1.16
CA TYR A 131 6.43 -10.20 1.84
C TYR A 131 5.39 -9.54 0.93
N LEU A 132 4.11 -9.62 1.28
CA LEU A 132 3.07 -8.83 0.62
C LEU A 132 2.83 -9.18 -0.87
N CYS A 133 3.05 -10.43 -1.23
CA CYS A 133 2.79 -10.92 -2.57
C CYS A 133 1.37 -10.54 -3.00
N ASN A 134 1.26 -9.78 -4.08
CA ASN A 134 -0.02 -9.58 -4.73
C ASN A 134 -0.43 -10.89 -5.45
N PRO A 135 -1.36 -11.69 -4.89
CA PRO A 135 -1.68 -13.01 -5.43
C PRO A 135 -2.35 -12.95 -6.81
N PHE A 136 -2.70 -11.75 -7.26
CA PHE A 136 -3.34 -11.52 -8.56
C PHE A 136 -2.37 -11.19 -9.68
N LEU A 137 -1.09 -10.94 -9.41
CA LEU A 137 -0.08 -10.55 -10.43
C LEU A 137 -0.03 -11.50 -11.61
N LYS A 138 -0.10 -12.81 -11.36
CA LYS A 138 -0.08 -13.84 -12.42
C LYS A 138 -1.28 -13.79 -13.38
N TYR A 139 -2.35 -13.10 -13.00
CA TYR A 139 -3.55 -12.90 -13.81
C TYR A 139 -3.60 -11.51 -14.46
N MET A 140 -2.68 -10.63 -14.09
CA MET A 140 -2.52 -9.29 -14.66
C MET A 140 -1.48 -9.35 -15.79
N LYS A 141 -1.65 -8.53 -16.83
CA LYS A 141 -0.61 -8.34 -17.85
C LYS A 141 0.39 -7.31 -17.33
N CYS A 142 1.30 -7.77 -16.48
CA CYS A 142 2.32 -6.91 -15.88
C CYS A 142 3.56 -6.81 -16.75
N GLN A 143 4.23 -5.65 -16.69
CA GLN A 143 5.58 -5.44 -17.19
C GLN A 143 6.48 -5.08 -16.02
N ASN A 144 7.68 -5.66 -15.96
CA ASN A 144 8.69 -5.26 -15.00
C ASN A 144 9.16 -3.85 -15.35
N TYR A 145 8.99 -2.92 -14.41
CA TYR A 145 9.31 -1.52 -14.62
C TYR A 145 10.56 -1.11 -13.85
N ASP A 146 10.75 -1.64 -12.64
CA ASP A 146 11.83 -1.24 -11.76
C ASP A 146 12.26 -2.40 -10.85
N ILE A 147 13.41 -2.25 -10.20
CA ILE A 147 13.97 -3.23 -9.26
C ILE A 147 13.88 -2.64 -7.85
N THR A 148 13.27 -3.38 -6.95
CA THR A 148 13.24 -3.05 -5.53
C THR A 148 14.51 -3.53 -4.84
N TYR A 149 15.14 -2.65 -4.06
CA TYR A 149 16.32 -2.98 -3.27
C TYR A 149 15.95 -3.14 -1.80
N GLY A 150 16.23 -4.31 -1.26
CA GLY A 150 16.08 -4.60 0.17
C GLY A 150 17.44 -4.64 0.90
N ILE A 151 17.42 -4.36 2.20
CA ILE A 151 18.57 -4.55 3.08
C ILE A 151 18.18 -5.59 4.13
N ASN A 152 18.90 -6.71 4.16
CA ASN A 152 18.73 -7.69 5.23
C ASN A 152 19.59 -7.29 6.41
N PHE A 153 18.95 -7.04 7.56
CA PHE A 153 19.63 -6.63 8.79
C PHE A 153 20.13 -7.80 9.64
N SER A 154 19.91 -9.05 9.23
CA SER A 154 20.38 -10.23 9.97
C SER A 154 21.91 -10.26 10.16
N ASN A 155 22.66 -9.58 9.29
CA ASN A 155 24.10 -9.40 9.39
C ASN A 155 24.51 -7.93 9.29
N TRP A 156 24.08 -7.14 10.27
CA TRP A 156 24.27 -5.69 10.29
C TRP A 156 25.75 -5.24 10.17
N GLU A 157 26.67 -5.97 10.81
CA GLU A 157 28.09 -5.61 10.78
C GLU A 157 28.73 -5.83 9.40
N GLU A 158 28.32 -6.86 8.66
CA GLU A 158 28.76 -7.04 7.27
C GLU A 158 28.14 -5.98 6.35
N THR A 159 26.86 -5.72 6.50
CA THR A 159 26.15 -4.70 5.73
C THR A 159 26.78 -3.32 5.92
N LYS A 160 27.22 -2.97 7.14
CA LYS A 160 27.97 -1.73 7.42
C LYS A 160 29.28 -1.66 6.66
N LYS A 161 30.03 -2.75 6.59
CA LYS A 161 31.32 -2.80 5.89
C LYS A 161 31.15 -2.62 4.39
N GLU A 162 30.23 -3.35 3.79
CA GLU A 162 29.95 -3.29 2.35
C GLU A 162 29.42 -1.92 1.88
N LYS A 163 28.56 -1.30 2.68
CA LYS A 163 27.91 -0.02 2.34
C LYS A 163 28.50 1.20 3.03
N ASN A 164 29.77 1.15 3.41
CA ASN A 164 30.42 2.20 4.18
C ASN A 164 30.30 3.62 3.56
N LYS A 165 30.34 3.75 2.22
CA LYS A 165 30.17 5.05 1.54
C LYS A 165 28.76 5.64 1.75
N SER A 166 27.72 4.82 1.70
CA SER A 166 26.34 5.27 1.95
C SER A 166 26.13 5.70 3.40
N PHE A 167 26.69 4.94 4.35
CA PHE A 167 26.66 5.32 5.77
C PHE A 167 27.50 6.55 6.10
N GLN A 168 28.60 6.80 5.37
CA GLN A 168 29.35 8.05 5.51
C GLN A 168 28.50 9.25 5.08
N LYS A 169 27.75 9.13 3.99
CA LYS A 169 26.85 10.19 3.51
C LYS A 169 25.73 10.47 4.52
N ILE A 170 25.11 9.41 5.08
CA ILE A 170 24.09 9.54 6.11
C ILE A 170 24.67 10.22 7.37
N ARG A 171 25.84 9.80 7.84
CA ARG A 171 26.53 10.42 8.99
C ARG A 171 26.87 11.88 8.74
N TRP A 172 27.31 12.22 7.54
CA TRP A 172 27.58 13.60 7.15
C TRP A 172 26.29 14.45 7.15
N SER A 173 25.22 13.93 6.55
CA SER A 173 23.92 14.60 6.54
C SER A 173 23.39 14.79 7.98
N LYS A 174 23.48 13.77 8.83
CA LYS A 174 23.07 13.84 10.24
C LYS A 174 23.86 14.93 11.00
N ARG A 175 25.19 15.02 10.80
CA ARG A 175 26.02 16.08 11.40
C ARG A 175 25.64 17.46 10.89
N LYS A 176 25.37 17.60 9.60
CA LYS A 176 24.97 18.87 9.01
C LYS A 176 23.62 19.34 9.55
N LEU A 177 22.67 18.43 9.73
CA LEU A 177 21.35 18.71 10.27
C LEU A 177 21.39 19.00 11.78
N SER A 178 22.24 18.31 12.55
CA SER A 178 22.39 18.56 14.00
C SER A 178 23.03 19.92 14.34
N ASN A 179 23.69 20.56 13.37
CA ASN A 179 24.20 21.92 13.51
C ASN A 179 23.14 23.02 13.24
N LEU A 180 21.92 22.64 12.84
CA LEU A 180 20.79 23.54 12.74
C LEU A 180 20.09 23.53 14.10
N GLU A 181 20.20 24.60 14.87
CA GLU A 181 19.83 24.77 16.28
C GLU A 181 18.38 24.38 16.69
N LYS A 182 17.58 23.78 15.79
CA LYS A 182 16.17 23.47 16.03
C LYS A 182 15.70 22.10 15.53
N LEU A 183 16.60 21.15 15.26
CA LEU A 183 16.21 19.82 14.79
C LEU A 183 16.41 18.78 15.88
N THR A 184 15.32 18.30 16.43
CA THR A 184 15.29 17.12 17.30
C THR A 184 14.93 15.90 16.46
N PHE A 185 15.75 14.84 16.55
CA PHE A 185 15.46 13.57 15.89
C PHE A 185 14.81 12.63 16.89
N PHE A 186 13.60 12.20 16.59
CA PHE A 186 12.89 11.19 17.35
C PHE A 186 13.09 9.82 16.70
N GLU A 187 13.55 8.85 17.45
CA GLU A 187 13.69 7.46 16.97
C GLU A 187 12.36 6.71 17.01
N ASN A 188 11.38 7.22 17.77
CA ASN A 188 10.04 6.65 17.87
C ASN A 188 9.00 7.75 18.08
N ILE A 189 7.81 7.60 17.47
CA ILE A 189 6.67 8.53 17.60
C ILE A 189 6.22 8.67 19.07
N GLN A 190 6.50 7.70 19.92
CA GLN A 190 6.22 7.78 21.37
C GLN A 190 7.06 8.82 22.10
N ASP A 191 8.20 9.23 21.54
CA ASP A 191 9.09 10.22 22.13
C ASP A 191 8.59 11.65 21.92
N VAL A 192 7.81 11.89 20.85
CA VAL A 192 7.20 13.19 20.52
C VAL A 192 6.20 13.64 21.58
N LYS A 193 5.50 12.70 22.23
CA LYS A 193 4.45 12.99 23.22
C LYS A 193 4.99 13.37 24.62
N LYS A 194 6.29 13.35 24.81
CA LYS A 194 6.90 13.68 26.13
C LYS A 194 7.40 15.12 26.22
N GLU A 195 7.41 15.88 25.11
CA GLU A 195 7.92 17.26 25.04
C GLU A 195 6.82 18.32 24.84
N GLU A 196 5.52 17.94 24.84
CA GLU A 196 4.37 18.86 24.97
C GLU A 196 3.96 18.98 26.44
#